data_d99d44a57a7bef8f4059cf40014a56c3
#
_entry.id   d99d44a57a7bef8f4059cf40014a56c3
#
_cell.length_a   1.000
_cell.length_b   1.000
_cell.length_c   1.000
_cell.angle_alpha   90.00
_cell.angle_beta   90.00
_cell.angle_gamma   90.00
#
_symmetry.space_group_name_H-M   'P 1'
#
loop_
_entity.id
_entity.type
_entity.pdbx_description
1 polymer ?
#
loop_
_entity_poly.entity_id
_entity_poly.type
_entity_poly.pdbx_seq_one_letter_code
_entity_poly.pdbx_strand_id
1 'polypeptide(L)'
;MNKIVLLGRLIKDPELRHTENGEKAYTKFIIAVERSFKSADGARKCDLIPITIWGKKAEVICKYMQKGSCITLSGRLRTGNYEDKDGNKKYIAEVIAEDFKFIGNRKEQNEVVEG
;
A
#
# COMPACT_ATOMS: atom_id res chain seq x y z
N MET A 1 -20.83 -6.02 -0.35
CA MET A 1 -19.60 -6.11 -1.19
C MET A 1 -18.57 -5.13 -0.71
N ASN A 2 -17.33 -5.57 -0.54
CA ASN A 2 -16.25 -4.73 -0.05
C ASN A 2 -15.06 -4.95 -0.97
N LYS A 3 -14.90 -4.09 -1.95
CA LYS A 3 -13.87 -4.22 -2.97
C LYS A 3 -13.26 -2.85 -3.24
N ILE A 4 -11.93 -2.81 -3.22
CA ILE A 4 -11.20 -1.59 -3.49
C ILE A 4 -10.09 -1.89 -4.50
N VAL A 5 -9.86 -0.97 -5.42
CA VAL A 5 -8.79 -1.07 -6.42
C VAL A 5 -8.03 0.24 -6.38
N LEU A 6 -6.72 0.17 -6.24
CA LEU A 6 -5.87 1.34 -6.08
C LEU A 6 -4.65 1.25 -6.98
N LEU A 7 -4.19 2.40 -7.41
CA LEU A 7 -2.90 2.58 -8.09
C LEU A 7 -2.14 3.65 -7.35
N GLY A 8 -0.94 3.35 -6.92
CA GLY A 8 -0.15 4.32 -6.17
C GLY A 8 1.33 3.96 -6.11
N ARG A 9 2.08 4.75 -5.35
CA ARG A 9 3.51 4.56 -5.17
C ARG A 9 3.84 4.37 -3.70
N LEU A 10 4.75 3.45 -3.41
CA LEU A 10 5.20 3.24 -2.04
C LEU A 10 5.97 4.47 -1.55
N ILE A 11 5.67 4.92 -0.34
CA ILE A 11 6.37 6.08 0.24
C ILE A 11 7.59 5.68 1.05
N LYS A 12 7.75 4.38 1.34
CA LYS A 12 8.90 3.81 2.04
C LYS A 12 9.16 2.41 1.51
N ASP A 13 10.35 1.89 1.77
CA ASP A 13 10.66 0.50 1.49
C ASP A 13 9.78 -0.40 2.36
N PRO A 14 9.14 -1.42 1.78
CA PRO A 14 8.35 -2.35 2.59
C PRO A 14 9.25 -3.29 3.39
N GLU A 15 8.87 -3.58 4.63
CA GLU A 15 9.60 -4.49 5.49
C GLU A 15 8.81 -5.77 5.70
N LEU A 16 9.48 -6.90 5.51
CA LEU A 16 8.86 -8.19 5.77
C LEU A 16 8.82 -8.45 7.27
N ARG A 17 7.66 -8.80 7.77
CA ARG A 17 7.44 -9.12 9.18
C ARG A 17 6.82 -10.50 9.29
N HIS A 18 6.90 -11.06 10.47
CA HIS A 18 6.31 -12.37 10.78
C HIS A 18 5.47 -12.26 12.04
N THR A 19 4.46 -13.09 12.15
CA THR A 19 3.70 -13.18 13.40
C THR A 19 4.61 -13.71 14.52
N GLU A 20 4.19 -13.54 15.78
CA GLU A 20 5.02 -13.91 16.92
C GLU A 20 5.55 -15.33 16.87
N ASN A 21 4.75 -16.27 16.38
CA ASN A 21 5.17 -17.66 16.25
C ASN A 21 5.93 -17.95 14.95
N GLY A 22 6.15 -16.94 14.11
CA GLY A 22 6.88 -17.08 12.85
C GLY A 22 6.14 -17.81 11.74
N GLU A 23 4.88 -18.18 11.94
CA GLU A 23 4.14 -18.97 10.97
C GLU A 23 3.66 -18.19 9.76
N LYS A 24 3.35 -16.91 9.93
CA LYS A 24 2.79 -16.09 8.85
C LYS A 24 3.65 -14.89 8.57
N ALA A 25 3.92 -14.67 7.29
CA ALA A 25 4.62 -13.48 6.84
C ALA A 25 3.59 -12.42 6.43
N TYR A 26 3.93 -11.17 6.64
CA TYR A 26 3.12 -10.04 6.20
C TYR A 26 3.98 -8.81 6.04
N THR A 27 3.48 -7.83 5.31
CA THR A 27 4.12 -6.53 5.25
C THR A 27 3.06 -5.45 5.30
N LYS A 28 3.41 -4.33 5.91
CA LYS A 28 2.58 -3.14 5.96
C LYS A 28 3.34 -2.01 5.31
N PHE A 29 2.68 -1.31 4.43
CA PHE A 29 3.30 -0.18 3.77
C PHE A 29 2.21 0.85 3.44
N ILE A 30 2.65 2.04 3.07
CA ILE A 30 1.72 3.12 2.71
C ILE A 30 1.98 3.48 1.26
N ILE A 31 0.91 3.64 0.51
CA ILE A 31 0.99 4.12 -0.86
C ILE A 31 0.38 5.51 -0.95
N ALA A 32 0.95 6.32 -1.85
CA ALA A 32 0.41 7.62 -2.19
C ALA A 32 -0.42 7.47 -3.46
N VAL A 33 -1.70 7.74 -3.35
CA VAL A 33 -2.65 7.66 -4.47
C VAL A 33 -3.04 9.07 -4.86
N GLU A 34 -2.75 9.46 -6.10
CA GLU A 34 -3.10 10.79 -6.59
C GLU A 34 -4.60 10.94 -6.70
N ARG A 35 -5.09 12.10 -6.28
CA ARG A 35 -6.49 12.44 -6.50
C ARG A 35 -6.71 12.76 -7.97
N SER A 36 -7.91 12.49 -8.45
CA SER A 36 -8.26 12.63 -9.86
C SER A 36 -8.36 14.09 -10.32
N PHE A 37 -8.38 15.06 -9.40
CA PHE A 37 -8.47 16.47 -9.74
C PHE A 37 -7.44 17.27 -8.95
N LYS A 38 -7.08 18.43 -9.51
CA LYS A 38 -6.15 19.35 -8.86
C LYS A 38 -6.88 20.22 -7.84
N SER A 39 -6.17 20.61 -6.79
CA SER A 39 -6.71 21.57 -5.84
C SER A 39 -6.78 22.97 -6.48
N ALA A 40 -7.44 23.91 -5.78
CA ALA A 40 -7.64 25.27 -6.29
C ALA A 40 -6.33 26.01 -6.61
N ASP A 41 -5.24 25.65 -5.94
CA ASP A 41 -3.93 26.24 -6.16
C ASP A 41 -3.16 25.54 -7.30
N GLY A 42 -3.77 24.62 -8.00
CA GLY A 42 -3.14 23.88 -9.10
C GLY A 42 -2.29 22.71 -8.68
N ALA A 43 -2.12 22.48 -7.40
CA ALA A 43 -1.31 21.36 -6.90
C ALA A 43 -2.10 20.06 -6.88
N ARG A 44 -1.44 18.95 -7.22
CA ARG A 44 -2.03 17.63 -7.05
C ARG A 44 -1.83 17.18 -5.62
N LYS A 45 -2.87 16.59 -5.05
CA LYS A 45 -2.82 16.03 -3.72
C LYS A 45 -2.90 14.52 -3.79
N CYS A 46 -2.31 13.89 -2.81
CA CYS A 46 -2.33 12.43 -2.69
C CYS A 46 -3.04 12.04 -1.41
N ASP A 47 -3.69 10.90 -1.47
CA ASP A 47 -4.18 10.24 -0.27
C ASP A 47 -3.17 9.18 0.12
N LEU A 48 -2.78 9.16 1.38
CA LEU A 48 -1.85 8.17 1.92
C LEU A 48 -2.66 7.03 2.50
N ILE A 49 -2.53 5.86 1.92
CA ILE A 49 -3.38 4.73 2.26
C ILE A 49 -2.54 3.59 2.82
N PRO A 50 -2.82 3.15 4.06
CA PRO A 50 -2.15 2.00 4.65
C PRO A 50 -2.59 0.70 3.99
N ILE A 51 -1.62 -0.11 3.62
CA ILE A 51 -1.85 -1.39 2.96
C ILE A 51 -1.21 -2.49 3.80
N THR A 52 -1.92 -3.59 3.94
CA THR A 52 -1.38 -4.81 4.55
C THR A 52 -1.57 -5.95 3.56
N ILE A 53 -0.56 -6.76 3.40
CA ILE A 53 -0.65 -7.95 2.57
C ILE A 53 0.04 -9.11 3.29
N TRP A 54 -0.53 -10.30 3.15
CA TRP A 54 -0.11 -11.50 3.88
C TRP A 54 0.45 -12.57 2.96
N GLY A 55 1.30 -13.40 3.51
CA GLY A 55 1.77 -14.62 2.87
C GLY A 55 2.88 -14.41 1.85
N LYS A 56 2.95 -15.27 0.89
CA LYS A 56 3.98 -15.21 -0.16
C LYS A 56 3.96 -13.91 -0.94
N LYS A 57 2.79 -13.33 -1.11
CA LYS A 57 2.66 -12.04 -1.79
C LYS A 57 3.39 -10.94 -1.04
N ALA A 58 3.41 -11.01 0.30
CA ALA A 58 4.20 -10.06 1.10
C ALA A 58 5.68 -10.23 0.82
N GLU A 59 6.16 -11.46 0.74
CA GLU A 59 7.55 -11.74 0.43
C GLU A 59 7.95 -11.20 -0.94
N VAL A 60 7.08 -11.38 -1.93
CA VAL A 60 7.32 -10.89 -3.29
C VAL A 60 7.42 -9.37 -3.31
N ILE A 61 6.50 -8.69 -2.64
CA ILE A 61 6.53 -7.22 -2.58
C ILE A 61 7.82 -6.72 -1.92
N CYS A 62 8.21 -7.32 -0.80
CA CYS A 62 9.41 -6.88 -0.10
C CYS A 62 10.68 -7.15 -0.89
N LYS A 63 10.67 -8.19 -1.72
CA LYS A 63 11.82 -8.53 -2.55
C LYS A 63 12.00 -7.60 -3.75
N TYR A 64 10.90 -7.22 -4.39
CA TYR A 64 10.96 -6.53 -5.69
C TYR A 64 10.58 -5.06 -5.65
N MET A 65 9.97 -4.58 -4.58
CA MET A 65 9.51 -3.20 -4.50
C MET A 65 10.29 -2.39 -3.48
N GLN A 66 10.34 -1.10 -3.71
CA GLN A 66 11.05 -0.16 -2.87
C GLN A 66 10.31 1.18 -2.88
N LYS A 67 10.79 2.11 -2.07
CA LYS A 67 10.25 3.47 -2.06
C LYS A 67 10.19 4.02 -3.49
N GLY A 68 9.04 4.53 -3.87
CA GLY A 68 8.80 5.09 -5.20
C GLY A 68 8.29 4.10 -6.24
N SER A 69 8.32 2.81 -5.94
CA SER A 69 7.77 1.80 -6.86
C SER A 69 6.26 1.97 -7.03
N CYS A 70 5.79 1.78 -8.26
CA CYS A 70 4.39 1.92 -8.59
C CYS A 70 3.70 0.56 -8.57
N ILE A 71 2.55 0.50 -7.93
CA ILE A 71 1.80 -0.74 -7.76
C ILE A 71 0.33 -0.49 -8.00
N THR A 72 -0.34 -1.44 -8.64
CA THR A 72 -1.80 -1.51 -8.60
C THR A 72 -2.20 -2.72 -7.77
N LEU A 73 -3.22 -2.56 -6.98
CA LEU A 73 -3.66 -3.64 -6.10
C LEU A 73 -5.17 -3.65 -5.96
N SER A 74 -5.69 -4.78 -5.59
CA SER A 74 -7.10 -4.95 -5.24
C SER A 74 -7.18 -5.62 -3.88
N GLY A 75 -8.23 -5.31 -3.16
CA GLY A 75 -8.44 -5.89 -1.85
C GLY A 75 -9.73 -5.38 -1.25
N ARG A 76 -9.76 -5.34 0.06
CA ARG A 76 -10.93 -4.91 0.82
C ARG A 76 -10.53 -3.89 1.87
N LEU A 77 -11.46 -3.01 2.19
CA LEU A 77 -11.26 -2.05 3.28
C LEU A 77 -11.58 -2.73 4.60
N ARG A 78 -10.67 -2.59 5.55
CA ARG A 78 -10.86 -3.07 6.90
C ARG A 78 -10.79 -1.89 7.86
N THR A 79 -11.73 -1.81 8.80
CA THR A 79 -11.70 -0.77 9.81
C THR A 79 -11.64 -1.40 11.19
N GLY A 80 -11.15 -0.64 12.14
CA GLY A 80 -11.08 -1.06 13.52
C GLY A 80 -11.01 0.14 14.44
N ASN A 81 -10.90 -0.11 15.73
CA ASN A 81 -10.74 0.95 16.69
C ASN A 81 -9.92 0.46 17.88
N TYR A 82 -9.35 1.42 18.59
CA TYR A 82 -8.63 1.16 19.83
C TYR A 82 -8.76 2.39 20.73
N GLU A 83 -8.49 2.20 22.03
CA GLU A 83 -8.44 3.32 22.96
C GLU A 83 -6.99 3.76 23.14
N ASP A 84 -6.77 5.07 23.11
CA ASP A 84 -5.45 5.62 23.39
C ASP A 84 -5.21 5.74 24.89
N LYS A 85 -4.08 6.30 25.27
CA LYS A 85 -3.69 6.44 26.68
C LYS A 85 -4.65 7.31 27.48
N ASP A 86 -5.33 8.22 26.82
CA ASP A 86 -6.27 9.17 27.44
C ASP A 86 -7.70 8.66 27.46
N GLY A 87 -7.92 7.42 27.01
CA GLY A 87 -9.24 6.82 26.96
C GLY A 87 -10.07 7.24 25.75
N ASN A 88 -9.48 7.94 24.80
CA ASN A 88 -10.17 8.36 23.58
C ASN A 88 -10.20 7.22 22.57
N LYS A 89 -11.35 7.03 21.96
CA LYS A 89 -11.50 6.01 20.91
C LYS A 89 -10.91 6.52 19.61
N LYS A 90 -9.99 5.74 19.04
CA LYS A 90 -9.36 6.04 17.75
C LYS A 90 -9.82 5.03 16.72
N TYR A 91 -10.07 5.51 15.52
CA TYR A 91 -10.50 4.66 14.41
C TYR A 91 -9.34 4.49 13.43
N ILE A 92 -9.20 3.30 12.90
CA ILE A 92 -8.21 3.00 11.89
C ILE A 92 -8.90 2.42 10.67
N ALA A 93 -8.30 2.66 9.51
CA ALA A 93 -8.75 2.08 8.26
C ALA A 93 -7.52 1.66 7.48
N GLU A 94 -7.56 0.47 6.91
CA GLU A 94 -6.49 -0.05 6.08
C GLU A 94 -7.06 -0.90 4.97
N VAL A 95 -6.27 -1.10 3.93
CA VAL A 95 -6.63 -2.00 2.84
C VAL A 95 -5.88 -3.30 3.02
N ILE A 96 -6.61 -4.40 3.09
CA ILE A 96 -6.01 -5.73 3.06
C ILE A 96 -5.93 -6.12 1.60
N ALA A 97 -4.72 -6.08 1.03
CA ALA A 97 -4.53 -6.38 -0.37
C ALA A 97 -4.64 -7.89 -0.59
N GLU A 98 -5.38 -8.27 -1.62
CA GLU A 98 -5.60 -9.66 -1.98
C GLU A 98 -4.83 -10.03 -3.23
N ASP A 99 -4.61 -9.05 -4.10
CA ASP A 99 -3.84 -9.24 -5.32
C ASP A 99 -3.17 -7.93 -5.72
N PHE A 100 -2.14 -8.03 -6.52
CA PHE A 100 -1.43 -6.84 -6.98
C PHE A 100 -0.70 -7.11 -8.28
N LYS A 101 -0.32 -6.03 -8.97
CA LYS A 101 0.56 -6.09 -10.12
C LYS A 101 1.59 -4.98 -10.02
N PHE A 102 2.80 -5.29 -10.39
CA PHE A 102 3.86 -4.30 -10.50
C PHE A 102 3.62 -3.48 -11.76
N ILE A 103 3.64 -2.15 -11.60
CA ILE A 103 3.67 -1.26 -12.76
C ILE A 103 5.13 -0.98 -13.11
N GLY A 104 6.02 -1.46 -12.26
CA GLY A 104 7.43 -1.25 -12.40
C GLY A 104 7.90 -0.05 -11.59
N ASN A 105 9.20 0.09 -11.48
CA ASN A 105 9.78 1.32 -10.99
C ASN A 105 10.16 2.19 -12.20
N ARG A 106 10.62 3.39 -11.94
CA ARG A 106 10.92 4.34 -13.01
C ARG A 106 11.91 3.79 -14.05
N LYS A 107 12.88 3.05 -13.61
CA LYS A 107 13.89 2.46 -14.49
C LYS A 107 13.27 1.36 -15.37
N GLU A 108 12.45 0.50 -14.79
CA GLU A 108 11.76 -0.56 -15.53
C GLU A 108 10.79 -0.01 -16.55
N GLN A 109 10.08 1.07 -16.21
CA GLN A 109 9.17 1.72 -17.13
C GLN A 109 9.90 2.25 -18.36
N ASN A 110 11.09 2.81 -18.17
CA ASN A 110 11.89 3.29 -19.28
C ASN A 110 12.31 2.15 -20.20
N GLU A 111 12.69 1.02 -19.64
CA GLU A 111 13.05 -0.17 -20.39
C GLU A 111 11.87 -0.68 -21.23
N VAL A 112 10.67 -0.70 -20.64
CA VAL A 112 9.47 -1.11 -21.35
C VAL A 112 9.16 -0.17 -22.52
N VAL A 113 9.33 1.12 -22.33
CA VAL A 113 9.08 2.11 -23.39
C VAL A 113 10.04 1.92 -24.55
N GLU A 114 11.27 1.56 -24.27
CA GLU A 114 12.29 1.33 -25.30
C GLU A 114 12.09 -0.01 -26.03
N GLY A 115 11.44 -0.92 -25.37
CA GLY A 115 11.16 -2.24 -25.95
C GLY A 115 9.96 -2.21 -26.85
#